data_82b5f13bc58e1c042a75ca44fd23566e
#
_entry.id   82b5f13bc58e1c042a75ca44fd23566e
#
_cell.length_a   1.000
_cell.length_b   1.000
_cell.length_c   1.000
_cell.angle_alpha   90.00
_cell.angle_beta   90.00
_cell.angle_gamma   90.00
#
_symmetry.space_group_name_H-M   'P 1'
#
loop_
_entity.id
_entity.type
_entity.pdbx_description
1 polymer ?
#
loop_
_entity_poly.entity_id
_entity_poly.type
_entity_poly.pdbx_seq_one_letter_code
_entity_poly.pdbx_strand_id
1 'polypeptide(L)'
;MKLIGRLLRRAAVALPAVFMLGALPPAADAQETKKPNILVIWGDDVGRSNISAYTMGMMGYQTPNIDRIAKEGMLFTDYYGEQSCTAGRSSYIMGQSVFRTGLSKVGLPGAELGMREEDPTIAGLLKAEGYVTGQFGKNHLGDRDEHLPTNHGFDEFFGNLYHLNAEEEPENEDYPGNMKLADGSTFREKFGPRGVIKSSADGKIEDTGPLTKKRMETIDEETVAATIDFIKRANEQGKPFYVWWSGTRMHFRTHVKDDMRKKANEIVGKHVDEYTAGMIEHDMHVGELLKALDDLGIAENTIVHYSTDNGPHYNTWPDAASTPFFGEKNTNWEGGWRVPSMVRWPGKIKAGSVTNQIVHHMDWLPTFLAAAGRTDIKDELKKGGVQAIGREYKVHLDGYNILPMLTGETDKSPRKEIFYFSDDGDLTALRYDDWKLIFMEQKEYKTLRAWIEPFTPLRVPLIFNLRRDPYERSYRTSNTYYDWMIDRAYF
;
A
#
# COMPACT_ATOMS: atom_id res chain seq x y z
N MET A 1 5.24 -54.63 72.53
CA MET A 1 6.03 -54.76 73.74
C MET A 1 6.72 -53.43 74.04
N LYS A 2 6.36 -52.86 75.18
CA LYS A 2 7.08 -51.92 76.07
C LYS A 2 7.65 -50.64 75.39
N LEU A 3 7.02 -49.47 75.61
CA LEU A 3 7.06 -48.59 76.81
C LEU A 3 8.44 -47.98 77.11
N ILE A 4 8.42 -46.67 77.10
CA ILE A 4 8.99 -45.65 78.08
C ILE A 4 9.45 -44.46 77.20
N GLY A 5 8.90 -43.27 77.24
CA GLY A 5 8.45 -42.40 78.24
C GLY A 5 9.58 -41.52 78.81
N ARG A 6 9.63 -40.20 78.43
CA ARG A 6 10.02 -39.12 79.32
C ARG A 6 9.74 -37.71 78.83
N LEU A 7 9.02 -37.01 79.60
CA LEU A 7 8.83 -35.56 79.56
C LEU A 7 10.15 -34.77 79.66
N LEU A 8 10.26 -33.65 78.98
CA LEU A 8 11.00 -32.49 79.47
C LEU A 8 10.44 -31.17 78.87
N ARG A 9 9.96 -30.43 79.75
CA ARG A 9 9.64 -29.01 80.02
C ARG A 9 9.89 -28.01 78.85
N ARG A 10 8.84 -27.21 78.60
CA ARG A 10 8.78 -25.96 77.84
C ARG A 10 9.64 -24.88 78.49
N ALA A 11 10.50 -24.22 77.74
CA ALA A 11 10.98 -22.88 78.01
C ALA A 11 10.55 -21.99 76.80
N ALA A 12 9.64 -21.06 77.09
CA ALA A 12 9.20 -20.05 76.12
C ALA A 12 10.26 -18.94 76.12
N VAL A 13 10.91 -18.75 74.96
CA VAL A 13 11.73 -17.56 74.64
C VAL A 13 10.90 -16.68 73.69
N ALA A 14 10.46 -15.56 74.24
CA ALA A 14 9.80 -14.51 73.44
C ALA A 14 10.89 -13.74 72.67
N LEU A 15 10.91 -13.84 71.33
CA LEU A 15 11.65 -12.91 70.44
C LEU A 15 10.72 -11.75 70.10
N PRO A 16 11.20 -10.52 70.12
CA PRO A 16 10.43 -9.40 69.61
C PRO A 16 10.42 -9.42 68.05
N ALA A 17 9.23 -9.42 67.44
CA ALA A 17 9.04 -9.26 66.02
C ALA A 17 9.37 -7.80 65.63
N VAL A 18 10.51 -7.57 65.00
CA VAL A 18 10.82 -6.32 64.32
C VAL A 18 10.07 -6.33 62.98
N PHE A 19 8.99 -5.55 62.90
CA PHE A 19 8.34 -5.23 61.65
C PHE A 19 9.26 -4.31 60.82
N MET A 20 10.05 -4.89 59.88
CA MET A 20 10.60 -4.11 58.79
C MET A 20 9.44 -3.74 57.87
N LEU A 21 9.00 -2.48 57.90
CA LEU A 21 8.27 -1.88 56.79
C LEU A 21 9.22 -1.85 55.55
N GLY A 22 9.18 -2.88 54.75
CA GLY A 22 9.77 -2.84 53.43
C GLY A 22 9.06 -1.77 52.61
N ALA A 23 9.73 -0.67 52.31
CA ALA A 23 9.27 0.26 51.28
C ALA A 23 9.14 -0.50 49.96
N LEU A 24 7.89 -0.67 49.47
CA LEU A 24 7.65 -1.11 48.10
C LEU A 24 8.38 -0.15 47.18
N PRO A 25 9.17 -0.64 46.20
CA PRO A 25 9.70 0.25 45.21
C PRO A 25 8.55 0.97 44.51
N PRO A 26 8.69 2.26 44.16
CA PRO A 26 7.67 2.96 43.41
C PRO A 26 7.34 2.11 42.19
N ALA A 27 6.05 1.90 41.91
CA ALA A 27 5.60 1.30 40.66
C ALA A 27 6.32 2.06 39.55
N ALA A 28 7.10 1.35 38.75
CA ALA A 28 7.67 1.95 37.59
C ALA A 28 6.48 2.52 36.78
N ASP A 29 6.43 3.83 36.61
CA ASP A 29 5.48 4.47 35.73
C ASP A 29 5.58 3.69 34.43
N ALA A 30 4.51 3.03 34.05
CA ALA A 30 4.40 2.43 32.73
C ALA A 30 4.54 3.60 31.78
N GLN A 31 5.73 3.78 31.22
CA GLN A 31 6.02 4.80 30.25
C GLN A 31 5.03 4.57 29.11
N GLU A 32 4.05 5.45 28.98
CA GLU A 32 3.03 5.39 27.94
C GLU A 32 3.77 5.21 26.62
N THR A 33 3.64 4.05 26.00
CA THR A 33 4.41 3.74 24.78
C THR A 33 3.96 4.73 23.72
N LYS A 34 4.87 5.64 23.33
CA LYS A 34 4.60 6.68 22.33
C LYS A 34 4.06 6.01 21.06
N LYS A 35 2.87 6.40 20.61
CA LYS A 35 2.28 5.89 19.36
C LYS A 35 3.28 6.10 18.21
N PRO A 36 3.50 5.12 17.31
CA PRO A 36 4.44 5.26 16.22
C PRO A 36 3.95 6.25 15.17
N ASN A 37 4.86 6.95 14.53
CA ASN A 37 4.57 7.62 13.28
C ASN A 37 4.42 6.56 12.17
N ILE A 38 3.69 6.89 11.12
CA ILE A 38 3.46 6.00 9.98
C ILE A 38 3.70 6.78 8.70
N LEU A 39 4.71 6.36 7.93
CA LEU A 39 5.02 6.88 6.59
C LEU A 39 4.80 5.77 5.57
N VAL A 40 3.84 5.96 4.69
CA VAL A 40 3.58 5.09 3.55
C VAL A 40 4.14 5.73 2.29
N ILE A 41 4.91 4.99 1.54
CA ILE A 41 5.58 5.42 0.31
C ILE A 41 5.15 4.50 -0.82
N TRP A 42 4.52 5.05 -1.86
CA TRP A 42 4.11 4.29 -3.02
C TRP A 42 4.71 4.83 -4.31
N GLY A 43 5.09 3.92 -5.20
CA GLY A 43 5.20 4.19 -6.63
C GLY A 43 3.89 3.86 -7.34
N ASP A 44 3.74 4.25 -8.60
CA ASP A 44 2.60 3.95 -9.46
C ASP A 44 3.05 2.94 -10.52
N ASP A 45 2.39 1.79 -10.61
CA ASP A 45 2.73 0.68 -11.52
C ASP A 45 4.18 0.15 -11.40
N VAL A 46 4.84 0.27 -10.24
CA VAL A 46 6.22 -0.18 -10.07
C VAL A 46 6.31 -1.70 -10.12
N GLY A 47 7.08 -2.21 -11.07
CA GLY A 47 7.29 -3.63 -11.20
C GLY A 47 8.28 -4.18 -10.17
N ARG A 48 8.07 -5.43 -9.77
CA ARG A 48 8.95 -6.11 -8.81
C ARG A 48 10.39 -6.20 -9.31
N SER A 49 10.59 -6.40 -10.61
CA SER A 49 11.92 -6.45 -11.21
C SER A 49 12.66 -5.12 -11.13
N ASN A 50 11.95 -4.00 -11.02
CA ASN A 50 12.52 -2.66 -11.01
C ASN A 50 13.13 -2.25 -9.65
N ILE A 51 12.97 -3.09 -8.61
CA ILE A 51 13.52 -2.86 -7.27
C ILE A 51 14.68 -3.81 -7.02
N SER A 52 15.87 -3.25 -6.77
CA SER A 52 17.10 -4.05 -6.65
C SER A 52 17.14 -4.97 -5.43
N ALA A 53 16.37 -4.70 -4.37
CA ALA A 53 16.20 -5.63 -3.26
C ALA A 53 15.63 -7.00 -3.68
N TYR A 54 14.85 -7.05 -4.77
CA TYR A 54 14.31 -8.30 -5.31
C TYR A 54 15.17 -8.93 -6.40
N THR A 55 15.96 -8.14 -7.12
CA THR A 55 16.63 -8.57 -8.36
C THR A 55 18.13 -8.33 -8.38
N MET A 56 18.67 -7.72 -7.31
CA MET A 56 20.11 -7.36 -7.23
C MET A 56 20.56 -6.45 -8.37
N GLY A 57 19.64 -5.65 -8.94
CA GLY A 57 19.94 -4.73 -10.04
C GLY A 57 19.90 -5.37 -11.44
N MET A 58 19.20 -6.48 -11.62
CA MET A 58 19.09 -7.17 -12.92
C MET A 58 18.53 -6.25 -14.04
N MET A 59 17.76 -5.20 -13.70
CA MET A 59 17.27 -4.20 -14.67
C MET A 59 18.35 -3.21 -15.14
N GLY A 60 19.58 -3.32 -14.62
CA GLY A 60 20.71 -2.51 -15.03
C GLY A 60 20.92 -1.24 -14.21
N TYR A 61 20.16 -1.05 -13.12
CA TYR A 61 20.30 0.02 -12.14
C TYR A 61 19.99 -0.49 -10.73
N GLN A 62 20.22 0.35 -9.73
CA GLN A 62 19.99 0.04 -8.32
C GLN A 62 18.98 1.03 -7.72
N THR A 63 18.27 0.59 -6.68
CA THR A 63 17.34 1.38 -5.88
C THR A 63 17.76 1.39 -4.40
N PRO A 64 18.93 1.97 -4.06
CA PRO A 64 19.55 1.79 -2.75
C PRO A 64 18.72 2.32 -1.58
N ASN A 65 17.90 3.35 -1.80
CA ASN A 65 17.07 3.95 -0.76
C ASN A 65 15.81 3.08 -0.48
N ILE A 66 15.18 2.56 -1.52
CA ILE A 66 14.09 1.58 -1.37
C ILE A 66 14.65 0.30 -0.73
N ASP A 67 15.80 -0.19 -1.19
CA ASP A 67 16.48 -1.36 -0.63
C ASP A 67 16.83 -1.19 0.86
N ARG A 68 17.09 0.05 1.31
CA ARG A 68 17.33 0.37 2.71
C ARG A 68 16.14 -0.04 3.58
N ILE A 69 14.89 0.18 3.13
CA ILE A 69 13.68 -0.21 3.86
C ILE A 69 13.67 -1.73 4.07
N ALA A 70 14.01 -2.51 3.05
CA ALA A 70 14.10 -3.97 3.15
C ALA A 70 15.25 -4.42 4.07
N LYS A 71 16.42 -3.79 3.97
CA LYS A 71 17.61 -4.13 4.77
C LYS A 71 17.41 -3.84 6.25
N GLU A 72 16.72 -2.75 6.57
CA GLU A 72 16.44 -2.31 7.94
C GLU A 72 15.10 -2.85 8.48
N GLY A 73 14.37 -3.61 7.67
CA GLY A 73 13.06 -4.15 8.00
C GLY A 73 12.78 -5.53 7.41
N MET A 74 11.57 -5.72 6.90
CA MET A 74 11.08 -6.98 6.34
C MET A 74 10.68 -6.81 4.87
N LEU A 75 11.10 -7.76 4.03
CA LEU A 75 10.72 -7.88 2.62
C LEU A 75 9.68 -8.99 2.45
N PHE A 76 8.63 -8.72 1.67
CA PHE A 76 7.57 -9.67 1.39
C PHE A 76 7.75 -10.30 0.00
N THR A 77 7.65 -11.63 -0.09
CA THR A 77 7.66 -12.33 -1.37
C THR A 77 6.26 -12.60 -1.92
N ASP A 78 5.26 -12.67 -1.04
CA ASP A 78 3.87 -12.99 -1.33
C ASP A 78 2.94 -11.86 -0.90
N TYR A 79 3.18 -10.67 -1.44
CA TYR A 79 2.38 -9.48 -1.18
C TYR A 79 1.53 -9.14 -2.39
N TYR A 80 0.25 -8.85 -2.14
CA TYR A 80 -0.77 -8.64 -3.16
C TYR A 80 -1.38 -7.25 -3.11
N GLY A 81 -1.43 -6.63 -4.29
CA GLY A 81 -2.28 -5.47 -4.56
C GLY A 81 -3.61 -5.90 -5.18
N GLU A 82 -4.10 -5.07 -6.08
CA GLU A 82 -5.28 -5.34 -6.90
C GLU A 82 -4.92 -5.26 -8.39
N GLN A 83 -5.90 -5.47 -9.27
CA GLN A 83 -5.67 -5.48 -10.71
C GLN A 83 -5.30 -4.11 -11.30
N SER A 84 -5.66 -2.99 -10.64
CA SER A 84 -5.44 -1.63 -11.17
C SER A 84 -5.36 -0.58 -10.08
N CYS A 85 -4.99 0.67 -10.45
CA CYS A 85 -4.67 1.76 -9.51
C CYS A 85 -5.80 2.08 -8.53
N THR A 86 -7.00 2.42 -9.02
CA THR A 86 -8.14 2.76 -8.16
C THR A 86 -8.47 1.62 -7.23
N ALA A 87 -8.46 0.39 -7.74
CA ALA A 87 -8.71 -0.82 -6.97
C ALA A 87 -7.66 -1.01 -5.86
N GLY A 88 -6.38 -0.96 -6.19
CA GLY A 88 -5.29 -1.12 -5.21
C GLY A 88 -5.31 -0.04 -4.13
N ARG A 89 -5.52 1.21 -4.53
CA ARG A 89 -5.58 2.36 -3.61
C ARG A 89 -6.79 2.28 -2.68
N SER A 90 -7.96 1.88 -3.20
CA SER A 90 -9.17 1.74 -2.40
C SER A 90 -9.06 0.61 -1.38
N SER A 91 -8.60 -0.58 -1.80
CA SER A 91 -8.44 -1.72 -0.90
C SER A 91 -7.44 -1.44 0.21
N TYR A 92 -6.39 -0.68 -0.07
CA TYR A 92 -5.39 -0.27 0.92
C TYR A 92 -5.95 0.70 1.95
N ILE A 93 -6.52 1.83 1.50
CA ILE A 93 -6.92 2.90 2.42
C ILE A 93 -8.17 2.55 3.22
N MET A 94 -9.07 1.70 2.68
CA MET A 94 -10.32 1.33 3.32
C MET A 94 -10.31 -0.06 3.97
N GLY A 95 -9.27 -0.89 3.74
CA GLY A 95 -9.20 -2.24 4.31
C GLY A 95 -10.31 -3.19 3.87
N GLN A 96 -11.01 -2.85 2.80
CA GLN A 96 -12.15 -3.55 2.23
C GLN A 96 -11.86 -4.01 0.80
N SER A 97 -12.43 -5.15 0.41
CA SER A 97 -12.41 -5.61 -0.97
C SER A 97 -13.08 -4.60 -1.90
N VAL A 98 -12.55 -4.44 -3.11
CA VAL A 98 -13.15 -3.61 -4.17
C VAL A 98 -14.58 -4.03 -4.51
N PHE A 99 -14.93 -5.29 -4.26
CA PHE A 99 -16.30 -5.78 -4.40
C PHE A 99 -17.28 -5.10 -3.41
N ARG A 100 -16.81 -4.65 -2.23
CA ARG A 100 -17.62 -3.91 -1.25
C ARG A 100 -17.67 -2.42 -1.56
N THR A 101 -16.52 -1.83 -1.89
CA THR A 101 -16.43 -0.40 -2.13
C THR A 101 -16.95 0.02 -3.51
N GLY A 102 -17.04 -0.92 -4.46
CA GLY A 102 -17.40 -0.65 -5.85
C GLY A 102 -16.28 0.02 -6.67
N LEU A 103 -15.12 0.27 -6.06
CA LEU A 103 -13.99 0.94 -6.70
C LEU A 103 -13.07 -0.05 -7.44
N SER A 104 -13.66 -0.91 -8.27
CA SER A 104 -12.93 -1.91 -9.06
C SER A 104 -12.37 -1.37 -10.37
N LYS A 105 -12.98 -0.31 -10.95
CA LYS A 105 -12.55 0.30 -12.21
C LYS A 105 -11.61 1.47 -12.00
N VAL A 106 -10.74 1.69 -12.98
CA VAL A 106 -9.87 2.87 -13.02
C VAL A 106 -10.75 4.12 -13.14
N GLY A 107 -10.57 5.07 -12.22
CA GLY A 107 -11.24 6.35 -12.24
C GLY A 107 -10.79 7.20 -13.43
N LEU A 108 -11.74 7.73 -14.19
CA LEU A 108 -11.51 8.66 -15.30
C LEU A 108 -12.05 10.05 -14.94
N PRO A 109 -11.54 11.12 -15.57
CA PRO A 109 -12.08 12.46 -15.35
C PRO A 109 -13.60 12.53 -15.59
N GLY A 110 -14.32 13.14 -14.66
CA GLY A 110 -15.78 13.26 -14.70
C GLY A 110 -16.56 12.00 -14.29
N ALA A 111 -15.89 10.93 -13.87
CA ALA A 111 -16.56 9.75 -13.32
C ALA A 111 -17.31 10.10 -12.02
N GLU A 112 -18.50 9.51 -11.86
CA GLU A 112 -19.31 9.74 -10.67
C GLU A 112 -18.84 8.99 -9.43
N LEU A 113 -18.06 7.93 -9.64
CA LEU A 113 -17.63 7.01 -8.60
C LEU A 113 -16.36 7.48 -7.92
N GLY A 114 -16.36 7.46 -6.59
CA GLY A 114 -15.21 7.79 -5.74
C GLY A 114 -15.38 7.24 -4.34
N MET A 115 -14.54 7.68 -3.40
CA MET A 115 -14.68 7.31 -1.99
C MET A 115 -16.05 7.74 -1.46
N ARG A 116 -16.73 6.84 -0.77
CA ARG A 116 -18.06 7.06 -0.21
C ARG A 116 -17.95 7.42 1.27
N GLU A 117 -18.92 8.19 1.76
CA GLU A 117 -18.97 8.62 3.17
C GLU A 117 -19.06 7.46 4.17
N GLU A 118 -19.70 6.35 3.78
CA GLU A 118 -19.87 5.18 4.60
C GLU A 118 -18.61 4.30 4.73
N ASP A 119 -17.60 4.53 3.91
CA ASP A 119 -16.35 3.75 3.94
C ASP A 119 -15.29 4.43 4.81
N PRO A 120 -14.92 3.85 5.97
CA PRO A 120 -13.86 4.39 6.81
C PRO A 120 -12.50 4.25 6.12
N THR A 121 -11.62 5.19 6.38
CA THR A 121 -10.23 5.15 5.90
C THR A 121 -9.24 4.97 7.04
N ILE A 122 -8.04 4.51 6.73
CA ILE A 122 -6.90 4.50 7.69
C ILE A 122 -6.74 5.90 8.30
N ALA A 123 -6.75 6.94 7.47
CA ALA A 123 -6.57 8.32 7.91
C ALA A 123 -7.67 8.75 8.89
N GLY A 124 -8.94 8.52 8.56
CA GLY A 124 -10.07 8.89 9.41
C GLY A 124 -10.05 8.20 10.76
N LEU A 125 -9.73 6.89 10.77
CA LEU A 125 -9.66 6.10 12.00
C LEU A 125 -8.44 6.47 12.85
N LEU A 126 -7.25 6.68 12.26
CA LEU A 126 -6.07 7.12 13.00
C LEU A 126 -6.20 8.55 13.53
N LYS A 127 -6.93 9.42 12.82
CA LYS A 127 -7.24 10.77 13.32
C LYS A 127 -8.05 10.71 14.62
N ALA A 128 -8.99 9.78 14.75
CA ALA A 128 -9.71 9.52 16.00
C ALA A 128 -8.77 9.02 17.14
N GLU A 129 -7.62 8.45 16.79
CA GLU A 129 -6.56 8.02 17.72
C GLU A 129 -5.53 9.14 18.01
N GLY A 130 -5.75 10.37 17.54
CA GLY A 130 -4.90 11.54 17.82
C GLY A 130 -3.77 11.79 16.82
N TYR A 131 -3.77 11.10 15.68
CA TYR A 131 -2.82 11.35 14.59
C TYR A 131 -3.18 12.61 13.82
N VAL A 132 -2.16 13.30 13.31
CA VAL A 132 -2.30 14.22 12.18
C VAL A 132 -2.04 13.47 10.89
N THR A 133 -2.76 13.84 9.82
CA THR A 133 -2.84 12.98 8.63
C THR A 133 -2.64 13.78 7.34
N GLY A 134 -1.75 13.32 6.47
CA GLY A 134 -1.44 13.97 5.20
C GLY A 134 -1.36 12.98 4.04
N GLN A 135 -1.88 13.38 2.88
CA GLN A 135 -1.70 12.64 1.63
C GLN A 135 -1.09 13.55 0.56
N PHE A 136 -0.03 13.07 -0.09
CA PHE A 136 0.73 13.84 -1.07
C PHE A 136 1.00 12.98 -2.31
N GLY A 137 0.78 13.57 -3.50
CA GLY A 137 0.89 12.88 -4.77
C GLY A 137 -0.45 12.32 -5.28
N LYS A 138 -0.43 11.23 -6.01
CA LYS A 138 -1.62 10.68 -6.68
C LYS A 138 -2.63 10.09 -5.68
N ASN A 139 -3.90 10.53 -5.75
CA ASN A 139 -5.03 9.94 -5.00
C ASN A 139 -5.75 8.83 -5.79
N HIS A 140 -6.33 9.14 -6.92
CA HIS A 140 -7.05 8.25 -7.85
C HIS A 140 -8.28 7.51 -7.26
N LEU A 141 -8.99 8.16 -6.35
CA LEU A 141 -10.18 7.61 -5.66
C LEU A 141 -11.42 8.52 -5.83
N GLY A 142 -11.57 9.11 -7.01
CA GLY A 142 -12.63 10.05 -7.37
C GLY A 142 -12.12 11.49 -7.47
N ASP A 143 -12.85 12.31 -8.24
CA ASP A 143 -12.44 13.67 -8.59
C ASP A 143 -13.42 14.77 -8.13
N ARG A 144 -14.58 14.41 -7.61
CA ARG A 144 -15.52 15.37 -7.02
C ARG A 144 -15.01 15.88 -5.68
N ASP A 145 -15.49 17.05 -5.27
CA ASP A 145 -15.07 17.63 -3.99
C ASP A 145 -15.34 16.70 -2.81
N GLU A 146 -16.49 16.00 -2.82
CA GLU A 146 -16.84 15.02 -1.80
C GLU A 146 -15.88 13.81 -1.74
N HIS A 147 -15.18 13.50 -2.84
CA HIS A 147 -14.23 12.38 -2.91
C HIS A 147 -12.81 12.77 -2.49
N LEU A 148 -12.53 14.07 -2.26
CA LEU A 148 -11.18 14.49 -1.90
C LEU A 148 -10.71 13.88 -0.58
N PRO A 149 -9.43 13.54 -0.45
CA PRO A 149 -8.87 12.92 0.76
C PRO A 149 -9.21 13.65 2.05
N THR A 150 -9.31 14.97 2.02
CA THR A 150 -9.61 15.80 3.18
C THR A 150 -11.05 15.63 3.69
N ASN A 151 -11.96 15.11 2.88
CA ASN A 151 -13.31 14.69 3.31
C ASN A 151 -13.34 13.26 3.87
N HIS A 152 -12.23 12.54 3.78
CA HIS A 152 -12.08 11.14 4.21
C HIS A 152 -10.98 10.95 5.26
N GLY A 153 -10.72 12.00 6.05
CA GLY A 153 -9.89 11.92 7.25
C GLY A 153 -8.48 12.47 7.13
N PHE A 154 -8.01 12.87 5.94
CA PHE A 154 -6.75 13.59 5.84
C PHE A 154 -6.90 15.06 6.26
N ASP A 155 -5.92 15.60 6.99
CA ASP A 155 -5.87 17.02 7.34
C ASP A 155 -5.43 17.87 6.15
N GLU A 156 -4.51 17.33 5.35
CA GLU A 156 -3.98 17.99 4.16
C GLU A 156 -3.87 17.01 2.99
N PHE A 157 -4.15 17.50 1.80
CA PHE A 157 -3.90 16.83 0.52
C PHE A 157 -3.25 17.81 -0.46
N PHE A 158 -2.21 17.32 -1.16
CA PHE A 158 -1.62 18.03 -2.29
C PHE A 158 -1.18 17.02 -3.35
N GLY A 159 -1.86 17.01 -4.50
CA GLY A 159 -1.56 16.06 -5.55
C GLY A 159 -2.58 16.02 -6.68
N ASN A 160 -2.41 15.05 -7.57
CA ASN A 160 -3.26 14.81 -8.72
C ASN A 160 -4.30 13.71 -8.46
N LEU A 161 -5.35 13.71 -9.27
CA LEU A 161 -6.52 12.85 -9.04
C LEU A 161 -6.59 11.67 -10.01
N TYR A 162 -5.72 11.60 -11.03
CA TYR A 162 -5.75 10.60 -12.09
C TYR A 162 -4.36 10.04 -12.40
N HIS A 163 -4.32 9.11 -13.37
CA HIS A 163 -3.09 8.60 -13.97
C HIS A 163 -2.53 9.60 -15.02
N LEU A 164 -1.23 9.50 -15.30
CA LEU A 164 -0.51 10.48 -16.11
C LEU A 164 -1.07 10.65 -17.53
N ASN A 165 -1.50 9.56 -18.19
CA ASN A 165 -2.05 9.68 -19.54
C ASN A 165 -3.38 10.47 -19.58
N ALA A 166 -4.23 10.38 -18.57
CA ALA A 166 -5.43 11.22 -18.51
C ALA A 166 -5.08 12.70 -18.28
N GLU A 167 -4.06 12.97 -17.49
CA GLU A 167 -3.59 14.32 -17.20
C GLU A 167 -2.99 15.01 -18.45
N GLU A 168 -2.31 14.26 -19.35
CA GLU A 168 -1.71 14.82 -20.54
C GLU A 168 -2.64 14.89 -21.76
N GLU A 169 -3.81 14.19 -21.75
CA GLU A 169 -4.78 14.20 -22.85
C GLU A 169 -5.16 15.59 -23.35
N PRO A 170 -5.37 16.61 -22.48
CA PRO A 170 -5.67 17.96 -22.93
C PRO A 170 -4.59 18.63 -23.78
N GLU A 171 -3.38 18.09 -23.84
CA GLU A 171 -2.28 18.57 -24.69
C GLU A 171 -2.24 17.90 -26.09
N ASN A 172 -3.14 16.93 -26.36
CA ASN A 172 -3.26 16.34 -27.68
C ASN A 172 -3.91 17.32 -28.66
N GLU A 173 -3.42 17.38 -29.89
CA GLU A 173 -3.90 18.30 -30.93
C GLU A 173 -5.39 18.12 -31.26
N ASP A 174 -5.89 16.88 -31.15
CA ASP A 174 -7.27 16.51 -31.46
C ASP A 174 -8.17 16.46 -30.22
N TYR A 175 -7.70 16.92 -29.05
CA TYR A 175 -8.50 16.94 -27.82
C TYR A 175 -9.73 17.82 -27.98
N PRO A 176 -10.97 17.30 -27.83
CA PRO A 176 -12.19 18.00 -28.17
C PRO A 176 -12.65 19.00 -27.07
N GLY A 177 -11.70 19.63 -26.37
CA GLY A 177 -11.96 20.42 -25.17
C GLY A 177 -13.07 21.47 -25.27
N ASN A 178 -13.23 22.10 -26.43
CA ASN A 178 -14.23 23.13 -26.69
C ASN A 178 -15.56 22.60 -27.26
N MET A 179 -15.66 21.27 -27.49
CA MET A 179 -16.89 20.65 -27.99
C MET A 179 -18.03 20.86 -26.98
N LYS A 180 -19.16 21.39 -27.46
CA LYS A 180 -20.36 21.58 -26.63
C LYS A 180 -21.12 20.27 -26.48
N LEU A 181 -21.50 19.97 -25.24
CA LEU A 181 -22.34 18.83 -24.88
C LEU A 181 -23.82 19.23 -24.87
N ALA A 182 -24.73 18.25 -24.78
CA ALA A 182 -26.17 18.46 -24.80
C ALA A 182 -26.68 19.30 -23.62
N ASP A 183 -25.98 19.28 -22.47
CA ASP A 183 -26.28 20.08 -21.28
C ASP A 183 -25.74 21.53 -21.35
N GLY A 184 -25.05 21.90 -22.45
CA GLY A 184 -24.47 23.22 -22.67
C GLY A 184 -23.04 23.38 -22.15
N SER A 185 -22.54 22.44 -21.35
CA SER A 185 -21.14 22.43 -20.91
C SER A 185 -20.19 22.10 -22.07
N THR A 186 -18.89 22.37 -21.88
CA THR A 186 -17.87 21.87 -22.81
C THR A 186 -17.40 20.46 -22.38
N PHE A 187 -16.80 19.75 -23.31
CA PHE A 187 -16.17 18.45 -23.03
C PHE A 187 -15.12 18.59 -21.90
N ARG A 188 -14.29 19.64 -21.94
CA ARG A 188 -13.29 19.90 -20.91
C ARG A 188 -13.91 20.15 -19.52
N GLU A 189 -15.01 20.91 -19.43
CA GLU A 189 -15.69 21.18 -18.17
C GLU A 189 -16.25 19.90 -17.53
N LYS A 190 -16.66 18.94 -18.33
CA LYS A 190 -17.29 17.71 -17.83
C LYS A 190 -16.33 16.52 -17.68
N PHE A 191 -15.41 16.36 -18.62
CA PHE A 191 -14.53 15.19 -18.76
C PHE A 191 -13.06 15.56 -18.79
N GLY A 192 -12.69 16.82 -18.62
CA GLY A 192 -11.30 17.22 -18.48
C GLY A 192 -10.77 16.90 -17.11
N PRO A 193 -9.47 16.52 -16.99
CA PRO A 193 -8.85 16.34 -15.68
C PRO A 193 -8.83 17.66 -14.92
N ARG A 194 -9.10 17.60 -13.62
CA ARG A 194 -8.82 18.70 -12.70
C ARG A 194 -7.30 18.85 -12.60
N GLY A 195 -6.85 20.05 -12.22
CA GLY A 195 -5.44 20.28 -11.98
C GLY A 195 -4.91 19.59 -10.71
N VAL A 196 -3.70 19.91 -10.36
CA VAL A 196 -3.10 19.47 -9.09
C VAL A 196 -3.80 20.20 -7.94
N ILE A 197 -4.51 19.44 -7.11
CA ILE A 197 -5.35 19.98 -6.05
C ILE A 197 -4.58 20.10 -4.74
N LYS A 198 -4.76 21.23 -4.08
CA LYS A 198 -4.38 21.43 -2.69
C LYS A 198 -5.64 21.61 -1.86
N SER A 199 -5.85 20.74 -0.86
CA SER A 199 -7.01 20.86 0.01
C SER A 199 -6.66 20.62 1.48
N SER A 200 -7.52 21.11 2.37
CA SER A 200 -7.37 20.97 3.81
C SER A 200 -8.70 20.64 4.49
N ALA A 201 -8.62 20.06 5.68
CA ALA A 201 -9.79 19.61 6.43
C ALA A 201 -10.75 20.74 6.86
N ASP A 202 -10.35 22.01 6.73
CA ASP A 202 -11.20 23.19 6.94
C ASP A 202 -12.10 23.51 5.72
N GLY A 203 -12.07 22.66 4.68
CA GLY A 203 -12.88 22.79 3.47
C GLY A 203 -12.28 23.65 2.37
N LYS A 204 -11.04 24.14 2.53
CA LYS A 204 -10.37 24.87 1.46
C LYS A 204 -9.94 23.92 0.35
N ILE A 205 -10.23 24.31 -0.89
CA ILE A 205 -9.82 23.60 -2.10
C ILE A 205 -9.21 24.61 -3.05
N GLU A 206 -8.00 24.38 -3.50
CA GLU A 206 -7.26 25.17 -4.47
C GLU A 206 -6.83 24.28 -5.63
N ASP A 207 -7.23 24.62 -6.85
CA ASP A 207 -6.66 24.05 -8.06
C ASP A 207 -5.40 24.85 -8.42
N THR A 208 -4.23 24.24 -8.27
CA THR A 208 -2.93 24.89 -8.50
C THR A 208 -2.51 24.86 -9.97
N GLY A 209 -3.40 24.47 -10.86
CA GLY A 209 -3.20 24.37 -12.30
C GLY A 209 -2.97 22.94 -12.80
N PRO A 210 -3.03 22.77 -14.13
CA PRO A 210 -3.01 21.44 -14.74
C PRO A 210 -1.68 20.71 -14.52
N LEU A 211 -1.74 19.38 -14.48
CA LEU A 211 -0.57 18.52 -14.52
C LEU A 211 -0.17 18.25 -15.98
N THR A 212 0.43 19.26 -16.61
CA THR A 212 0.96 19.16 -17.97
C THR A 212 2.18 18.24 -18.04
N LYS A 213 2.55 17.79 -19.24
CA LYS A 213 3.81 17.05 -19.48
C LYS A 213 5.01 17.75 -18.84
N LYS A 214 5.06 19.09 -18.94
CA LYS A 214 6.13 19.87 -18.33
C LYS A 214 6.12 19.85 -16.82
N ARG A 215 4.92 19.93 -16.17
CA ARG A 215 4.80 19.84 -14.71
C ARG A 215 5.04 18.43 -14.19
N MET A 216 4.77 17.39 -14.99
CA MET A 216 5.10 16.00 -14.65
C MET A 216 6.59 15.79 -14.37
N GLU A 217 7.46 16.61 -14.97
CA GLU A 217 8.89 16.57 -14.70
C GLU A 217 9.26 16.96 -13.25
N THR A 218 8.39 17.68 -12.52
CA THR A 218 8.70 18.26 -11.19
C THR A 218 7.68 17.93 -10.11
N ILE A 219 6.53 17.35 -10.44
CA ILE A 219 5.43 17.18 -9.47
C ILE A 219 5.83 16.33 -8.25
N ASP A 220 6.65 15.30 -8.44
CA ASP A 220 7.08 14.47 -7.33
C ASP A 220 8.03 15.22 -6.38
N GLU A 221 8.85 16.13 -6.89
CA GLU A 221 9.65 17.07 -6.06
C GLU A 221 8.72 17.98 -5.23
N GLU A 222 7.66 18.54 -5.86
CA GLU A 222 6.70 19.39 -5.17
C GLU A 222 6.01 18.64 -4.02
N THR A 223 5.58 17.41 -4.26
CA THR A 223 4.86 16.60 -3.28
C THR A 223 5.77 16.01 -2.19
N VAL A 224 7.03 15.67 -2.50
CA VAL A 224 8.04 15.28 -1.50
C VAL A 224 8.34 16.43 -0.56
N ALA A 225 8.55 17.64 -1.09
CA ALA A 225 8.79 18.82 -0.27
C ALA A 225 7.60 19.11 0.66
N ALA A 226 6.37 19.01 0.17
CA ALA A 226 5.17 19.17 0.98
C ALA A 226 5.04 18.07 2.06
N THR A 227 5.41 16.84 1.72
CA THR A 227 5.44 15.70 2.67
C THR A 227 6.42 15.96 3.82
N ILE A 228 7.63 16.39 3.49
CA ILE A 228 8.68 16.68 4.49
C ILE A 228 8.26 17.86 5.38
N ASP A 229 7.67 18.90 4.80
CA ASP A 229 7.14 20.03 5.56
C ASP A 229 6.05 19.59 6.55
N PHE A 230 5.09 18.78 6.11
CA PHE A 230 4.05 18.22 6.97
C PHE A 230 4.63 17.39 8.12
N ILE A 231 5.60 16.51 7.85
CA ILE A 231 6.27 15.68 8.86
C ILE A 231 6.97 16.57 9.91
N LYS A 232 7.68 17.64 9.48
CA LYS A 232 8.32 18.59 10.37
C LYS A 232 7.33 19.26 11.30
N ARG A 233 6.22 19.80 10.75
CA ARG A 233 5.16 20.45 11.54
C ARG A 233 4.49 19.49 12.54
N ALA A 234 4.25 18.23 12.13
CA ALA A 234 3.72 17.20 13.02
C ALA A 234 4.68 16.90 14.19
N ASN A 235 5.97 16.78 13.89
CA ASN A 235 7.01 16.55 14.90
C ASN A 235 7.14 17.72 15.87
N GLU A 236 7.14 18.97 15.39
CA GLU A 236 7.15 20.19 16.21
C GLU A 236 5.94 20.26 17.15
N GLN A 237 4.78 19.77 16.72
CA GLN A 237 3.57 19.68 17.54
C GLN A 237 3.60 18.51 18.53
N GLY A 238 4.60 17.64 18.46
CA GLY A 238 4.69 16.43 19.29
C GLY A 238 3.59 15.40 19.00
N LYS A 239 2.94 15.45 17.84
CA LYS A 239 1.86 14.55 17.44
C LYS A 239 2.36 13.41 16.58
N PRO A 240 1.84 12.19 16.73
CA PRO A 240 2.08 11.13 15.78
C PRO A 240 1.42 11.48 14.45
N PHE A 241 2.03 11.08 13.33
CA PHE A 241 1.49 11.32 12.00
C PHE A 241 1.22 10.03 11.24
N TYR A 242 0.21 10.09 10.38
CA TYR A 242 0.02 9.16 9.27
C TYR A 242 0.16 9.94 7.96
N VAL A 243 1.17 9.61 7.20
CA VAL A 243 1.45 10.26 5.93
C VAL A 243 1.49 9.21 4.82
N TRP A 244 0.76 9.47 3.73
CA TRP A 244 0.83 8.68 2.52
C TRP A 244 1.41 9.54 1.40
N TRP A 245 2.69 9.34 1.08
CA TRP A 245 3.29 9.86 -0.13
C TRP A 245 3.14 8.84 -1.25
N SER A 246 2.45 9.23 -2.32
CA SER A 246 2.16 8.41 -3.48
C SER A 246 2.74 9.09 -4.70
N GLY A 247 3.98 8.77 -5.05
CA GLY A 247 4.64 9.32 -6.23
C GLY A 247 3.75 9.14 -7.47
N THR A 248 3.63 10.19 -8.25
CA THR A 248 2.83 10.21 -9.49
C THR A 248 3.56 9.46 -10.59
N ARG A 249 4.88 9.50 -10.50
CA ARG A 249 5.82 8.89 -11.41
C ARG A 249 5.79 7.36 -11.31
N MET A 250 6.22 6.74 -12.37
CA MET A 250 6.35 5.34 -12.77
C MET A 250 5.14 4.77 -13.49
N HIS A 251 3.99 5.42 -13.49
CA HIS A 251 2.96 5.13 -14.49
C HIS A 251 3.53 5.36 -15.91
N PHE A 252 3.07 4.64 -16.92
CA PHE A 252 3.45 4.97 -18.30
C PHE A 252 3.04 6.40 -18.64
N ARG A 253 3.74 7.08 -19.54
CA ARG A 253 3.70 8.53 -19.77
C ARG A 253 4.38 9.36 -18.68
N THR A 254 5.33 8.77 -17.95
CA THR A 254 6.21 9.55 -17.05
C THR A 254 7.12 10.47 -17.87
N HIS A 255 7.44 11.63 -17.33
CA HIS A 255 8.35 12.61 -17.91
C HIS A 255 9.42 12.99 -16.89
N VAL A 256 10.67 13.05 -17.33
CA VAL A 256 11.85 13.31 -16.49
C VAL A 256 12.63 14.49 -17.06
N LYS A 257 13.14 15.35 -16.19
CA LYS A 257 14.00 16.47 -16.59
C LYS A 257 15.28 15.99 -17.30
N ASP A 258 15.77 16.78 -18.26
CA ASP A 258 17.00 16.47 -18.99
C ASP A 258 18.22 16.36 -18.11
N ASP A 259 18.33 17.18 -17.07
CA ASP A 259 19.43 17.15 -16.08
C ASP A 259 19.36 15.86 -15.24
N MET A 260 18.17 15.43 -14.85
CA MET A 260 17.98 14.16 -14.14
C MET A 260 18.35 12.97 -15.04
N ARG A 261 17.98 13.01 -16.32
CA ARG A 261 18.40 11.96 -17.28
C ARG A 261 19.91 11.91 -17.46
N LYS A 262 20.60 13.07 -17.52
CA LYS A 262 22.07 13.13 -17.53
C LYS A 262 22.65 12.51 -16.26
N LYS A 263 22.12 12.86 -15.09
CA LYS A 263 22.53 12.29 -13.81
C LYS A 263 22.31 10.77 -13.76
N ALA A 264 21.20 10.28 -14.26
CA ALA A 264 20.94 8.85 -14.35
C ALA A 264 21.93 8.13 -15.28
N ASN A 265 22.29 8.74 -16.43
CA ASN A 265 23.35 8.23 -17.31
C ASN A 265 24.70 8.10 -16.62
N GLU A 266 25.06 9.09 -15.79
CA GLU A 266 26.31 9.07 -15.00
C GLU A 266 26.28 7.96 -13.94
N ILE A 267 25.16 7.82 -13.21
CA ILE A 267 25.00 6.79 -12.18
C ILE A 267 25.10 5.38 -12.78
N VAL A 268 24.47 5.15 -13.93
CA VAL A 268 24.45 3.84 -14.59
C VAL A 268 25.70 3.60 -15.43
N GLY A 269 26.41 4.67 -15.83
CA GLY A 269 27.61 4.62 -16.68
C GLY A 269 27.31 4.37 -18.17
N LYS A 270 26.05 4.54 -18.60
CA LYS A 270 25.60 4.44 -19.99
C LYS A 270 24.33 5.24 -20.20
N HIS A 271 23.93 5.42 -21.48
CA HIS A 271 22.62 5.99 -21.79
C HIS A 271 21.49 5.15 -21.18
N VAL A 272 20.55 5.81 -20.53
CA VAL A 272 19.31 5.23 -20.04
C VAL A 272 18.10 5.97 -20.60
N ASP A 273 17.00 5.25 -20.74
CA ASP A 273 15.74 5.78 -21.21
C ASP A 273 14.96 6.45 -20.05
N GLU A 274 13.78 6.94 -20.33
CA GLU A 274 12.99 7.78 -19.42
C GLU A 274 12.50 7.04 -18.20
N TYR A 275 12.04 5.79 -18.36
CA TYR A 275 11.55 4.99 -17.24
C TYR A 275 12.67 4.69 -16.23
N THR A 276 13.84 4.25 -16.71
CA THR A 276 15.01 4.01 -15.84
C THR A 276 15.44 5.27 -15.12
N ALA A 277 15.49 6.42 -15.79
CA ALA A 277 15.82 7.71 -15.17
C ALA A 277 14.75 8.08 -14.10
N GLY A 278 13.48 7.86 -14.38
CA GLY A 278 12.39 8.08 -13.46
C GLY A 278 12.46 7.18 -12.21
N MET A 279 12.82 5.90 -12.37
CA MET A 279 12.99 4.99 -11.23
C MET A 279 14.16 5.39 -10.33
N ILE A 280 15.27 5.86 -10.90
CA ILE A 280 16.39 6.37 -10.14
C ILE A 280 15.99 7.62 -9.36
N GLU A 281 15.24 8.54 -9.97
CA GLU A 281 14.75 9.74 -9.32
C GLU A 281 13.69 9.41 -8.23
N HIS A 282 12.80 8.45 -8.49
CA HIS A 282 11.85 7.95 -7.49
C HIS A 282 12.60 7.38 -6.25
N ASP A 283 13.65 6.59 -6.47
CA ASP A 283 14.49 6.09 -5.38
C ASP A 283 15.18 7.23 -4.60
N MET A 284 15.63 8.30 -5.29
CA MET A 284 16.19 9.49 -4.63
C MET A 284 15.15 10.19 -3.74
N HIS A 285 13.91 10.34 -4.20
CA HIS A 285 12.81 10.91 -3.40
C HIS A 285 12.51 10.06 -2.16
N VAL A 286 12.55 8.74 -2.29
CA VAL A 286 12.46 7.84 -1.12
C VAL A 286 13.61 8.12 -0.15
N GLY A 287 14.84 8.35 -0.68
CA GLY A 287 16.00 8.73 0.11
C GLY A 287 15.82 10.04 0.88
N GLU A 288 15.21 11.05 0.26
CA GLU A 288 14.91 12.34 0.91
C GLU A 288 13.92 12.17 2.06
N LEU A 289 12.86 11.37 1.88
CA LEU A 289 11.87 11.07 2.91
C LEU A 289 12.51 10.32 4.09
N LEU A 290 13.33 9.29 3.83
CA LEU A 290 14.04 8.55 4.88
C LEU A 290 15.03 9.45 5.63
N LYS A 291 15.76 10.29 4.89
CA LYS A 291 16.70 11.25 5.48
C LYS A 291 15.98 12.26 6.39
N ALA A 292 14.80 12.73 6.02
CA ALA A 292 14.03 13.63 6.87
C ALA A 292 13.66 12.98 8.22
N LEU A 293 13.32 11.68 8.25
CA LEU A 293 13.10 10.96 9.50
C LEU A 293 14.38 10.83 10.34
N ASP A 294 15.52 10.58 9.69
CA ASP A 294 16.82 10.49 10.36
C ASP A 294 17.23 11.85 10.95
N ASP A 295 17.15 12.93 10.16
CA ASP A 295 17.51 14.29 10.57
C ASP A 295 16.65 14.81 11.74
N LEU A 296 15.36 14.41 11.79
CA LEU A 296 14.45 14.76 12.88
C LEU A 296 14.60 13.85 14.12
N GLY A 297 15.40 12.81 14.04
CA GLY A 297 15.59 11.85 15.14
C GLY A 297 14.36 11.01 15.48
N ILE A 298 13.45 10.82 14.51
CA ILE A 298 12.18 10.09 14.70
C ILE A 298 12.11 8.73 13.99
N ALA A 299 13.18 8.35 13.30
CA ALA A 299 13.23 7.11 12.51
C ALA A 299 12.92 5.85 13.34
N GLU A 300 13.42 5.78 14.60
CA GLU A 300 13.20 4.65 15.51
C GLU A 300 11.73 4.46 15.91
N ASN A 301 10.94 5.53 15.94
CA ASN A 301 9.51 5.49 16.27
C ASN A 301 8.63 5.70 15.04
N THR A 302 9.11 5.32 13.85
CA THR A 302 8.37 5.47 12.60
C THR A 302 8.27 4.13 11.86
N ILE A 303 7.04 3.71 11.56
CA ILE A 303 6.77 2.63 10.62
C ILE A 303 6.89 3.23 9.22
N VAL A 304 7.78 2.67 8.39
CA VAL A 304 7.89 3.03 6.97
C VAL A 304 7.47 1.84 6.13
N HIS A 305 6.42 2.00 5.34
CA HIS A 305 5.92 0.97 4.43
C HIS A 305 6.08 1.44 2.98
N TYR A 306 6.76 0.65 2.16
CA TYR A 306 6.89 0.86 0.72
C TYR A 306 6.09 -0.18 -0.06
N SER A 307 5.34 0.24 -1.09
CA SER A 307 4.67 -0.63 -2.04
C SER A 307 4.32 0.11 -3.35
N THR A 308 3.42 -0.47 -4.14
CA THR A 308 2.77 0.08 -5.33
C THR A 308 1.32 -0.39 -5.34
N ASP A 309 0.48 0.18 -6.19
CA ASP A 309 -0.95 -0.08 -6.24
C ASP A 309 -1.33 -1.42 -6.91
N ASN A 310 -0.65 -1.78 -7.99
CA ASN A 310 -0.89 -2.97 -8.79
C ASN A 310 0.40 -3.43 -9.48
N GLY A 311 0.34 -4.54 -10.21
CA GLY A 311 1.43 -4.98 -11.05
C GLY A 311 1.74 -4.02 -12.21
N PRO A 312 2.89 -4.16 -12.86
CA PRO A 312 3.37 -3.20 -13.84
C PRO A 312 2.66 -3.30 -15.20
N HIS A 313 2.87 -2.27 -16.02
CA HIS A 313 2.61 -2.26 -17.45
C HIS A 313 3.90 -2.34 -18.28
N TYR A 314 3.88 -3.09 -19.37
CA TYR A 314 4.99 -3.15 -20.35
C TYR A 314 4.83 -2.19 -21.53
N ASN A 315 3.99 -1.18 -21.41
CA ASN A 315 3.55 -0.32 -22.50
C ASN A 315 4.66 0.50 -23.18
N THR A 316 5.74 0.78 -22.46
CA THR A 316 6.86 1.59 -22.96
C THR A 316 8.10 0.75 -23.27
N TRP A 317 7.90 -0.56 -23.51
CA TRP A 317 9.01 -1.46 -23.84
C TRP A 317 9.94 -0.88 -24.93
N PRO A 318 11.27 -1.01 -24.82
CA PRO A 318 12.01 -1.84 -23.85
C PRO A 318 12.24 -1.20 -22.47
N ASP A 319 12.06 0.09 -22.32
CA ASP A 319 12.25 0.85 -21.08
C ASP A 319 10.93 0.96 -20.32
N ALA A 320 10.59 -0.06 -19.56
CA ALA A 320 9.30 -0.18 -18.90
C ALA A 320 9.39 -0.82 -17.52
N ALA A 321 8.31 -0.71 -16.78
CA ALA A 321 8.08 -1.53 -15.60
C ALA A 321 8.09 -3.03 -15.94
N SER A 322 8.59 -3.86 -15.04
CA SER A 322 8.74 -5.29 -15.29
C SER A 322 8.50 -6.13 -14.03
N THR A 323 7.97 -7.32 -14.24
CA THR A 323 7.79 -8.35 -13.20
C THR A 323 8.22 -9.71 -13.72
N PRO A 324 8.76 -10.62 -12.87
CA PRO A 324 9.08 -11.97 -13.29
C PRO A 324 7.83 -12.86 -13.42
N PHE A 325 6.70 -12.43 -12.88
CA PHE A 325 5.45 -13.17 -12.88
C PHE A 325 4.74 -13.07 -14.24
N PHE A 326 3.86 -14.03 -14.51
CA PHE A 326 3.06 -14.02 -15.72
C PHE A 326 1.96 -12.95 -15.65
N GLY A 327 1.64 -12.34 -16.80
CA GLY A 327 0.68 -11.26 -16.89
C GLY A 327 1.19 -9.90 -16.40
N GLU A 328 0.34 -8.93 -16.43
CA GLU A 328 0.58 -7.54 -16.03
C GLU A 328 -0.72 -6.90 -15.51
N LYS A 329 -0.70 -5.61 -15.20
CA LYS A 329 -1.84 -4.81 -14.77
C LYS A 329 -3.12 -5.15 -15.54
N ASN A 330 -4.24 -5.17 -14.85
CA ASN A 330 -5.58 -5.53 -15.36
C ASN A 330 -5.73 -6.98 -15.84
N THR A 331 -4.84 -7.87 -15.44
CA THR A 331 -5.00 -9.31 -15.63
C THR A 331 -5.24 -10.02 -14.30
N ASN A 332 -5.69 -11.27 -14.33
CA ASN A 332 -5.83 -12.09 -13.12
C ASN A 332 -4.66 -13.05 -12.89
N TRP A 333 -3.52 -12.78 -13.55
CA TRP A 333 -2.27 -13.48 -13.36
C TRP A 333 -1.45 -12.85 -12.22
N GLU A 334 -0.48 -13.61 -11.69
CA GLU A 334 0.36 -13.12 -10.57
C GLU A 334 1.06 -11.80 -10.89
N GLY A 335 1.40 -11.55 -12.18
CA GLY A 335 2.05 -10.31 -12.61
C GLY A 335 1.21 -9.06 -12.44
N GLY A 336 -0.11 -9.17 -12.46
CA GLY A 336 -1.02 -8.05 -12.22
C GLY A 336 -1.25 -7.76 -10.72
N TRP A 337 -1.07 -8.76 -9.85
CA TRP A 337 -1.50 -8.73 -8.45
C TRP A 337 -0.37 -8.80 -7.43
N ARG A 338 0.71 -9.55 -7.75
CA ARG A 338 1.82 -9.80 -6.82
C ARG A 338 2.87 -8.71 -6.96
N VAL A 339 2.79 -7.73 -6.07
CA VAL A 339 3.55 -6.48 -6.12
C VAL A 339 4.73 -6.46 -5.14
N PRO A 340 5.71 -5.55 -5.32
CA PRO A 340 6.75 -5.35 -4.33
C PRO A 340 6.17 -4.76 -3.06
N SER A 341 6.67 -5.19 -1.90
CA SER A 341 6.38 -4.55 -0.62
C SER A 341 7.47 -4.83 0.41
N MET A 342 7.72 -3.85 1.24
CA MET A 342 8.64 -3.93 2.37
C MET A 342 8.22 -2.97 3.48
N VAL A 343 8.54 -3.32 4.71
CA VAL A 343 8.21 -2.51 5.88
C VAL A 343 9.37 -2.45 6.86
N ARG A 344 9.64 -1.26 7.39
CA ARG A 344 10.64 -1.01 8.42
C ARG A 344 9.99 -0.42 9.67
N TRP A 345 10.35 -0.94 10.83
CA TRP A 345 10.08 -0.35 12.14
C TRP A 345 11.22 -0.75 13.07
N PRO A 346 12.24 0.10 13.24
CA PRO A 346 13.43 -0.25 14.02
C PRO A 346 13.08 -0.70 15.44
N GLY A 347 13.79 -1.69 15.94
CA GLY A 347 13.53 -2.26 17.28
C GLY A 347 12.24 -3.07 17.45
N LYS A 348 11.36 -3.08 16.44
CA LYS A 348 10.09 -3.85 16.45
C LYS A 348 10.06 -4.92 15.36
N ILE A 349 10.48 -4.59 14.16
CA ILE A 349 10.58 -5.53 13.03
C ILE A 349 12.03 -5.93 12.87
N LYS A 350 12.29 -7.23 12.76
CA LYS A 350 13.65 -7.77 12.59
C LYS A 350 14.24 -7.31 11.26
N ALA A 351 15.35 -6.57 11.32
CA ALA A 351 16.06 -6.08 10.15
C ALA A 351 16.56 -7.23 9.25
N GLY A 352 16.45 -7.04 7.94
CA GLY A 352 16.88 -8.01 6.92
C GLY A 352 16.05 -9.28 6.88
N SER A 353 14.86 -9.28 7.47
CA SER A 353 13.97 -10.44 7.43
C SER A 353 13.22 -10.53 6.09
N VAL A 354 12.88 -11.75 5.69
CA VAL A 354 12.09 -12.05 4.49
C VAL A 354 10.95 -12.96 4.89
N THR A 355 9.73 -12.66 4.44
CA THR A 355 8.58 -13.51 4.66
C THR A 355 7.93 -13.96 3.36
N ASN A 356 7.52 -15.25 3.32
CA ASN A 356 6.73 -15.85 2.25
C ASN A 356 5.26 -16.01 2.65
N GLN A 357 4.85 -15.38 3.73
CA GLN A 357 3.46 -15.36 4.16
C GLN A 357 2.63 -14.47 3.25
N ILE A 358 1.37 -14.86 3.01
CA ILE A 358 0.45 -14.09 2.18
C ILE A 358 0.03 -12.83 2.94
N VAL A 359 0.18 -11.67 2.30
CA VAL A 359 -0.27 -10.36 2.79
C VAL A 359 -0.93 -9.62 1.65
N HIS A 360 -1.96 -8.83 1.95
CA HIS A 360 -2.69 -8.02 0.99
C HIS A 360 -2.76 -6.55 1.42
N HIS A 361 -2.98 -5.65 0.49
CA HIS A 361 -3.21 -4.23 0.77
C HIS A 361 -4.21 -3.98 1.90
N MET A 362 -5.31 -4.71 1.92
CA MET A 362 -6.36 -4.59 2.94
C MET A 362 -5.87 -4.80 4.38
N ASP A 363 -4.77 -5.52 4.57
CA ASP A 363 -4.27 -5.89 5.90
C ASP A 363 -3.66 -4.72 6.66
N TRP A 364 -3.33 -3.63 5.98
CA TRP A 364 -2.68 -2.49 6.62
C TRP A 364 -3.61 -1.64 7.48
N LEU A 365 -4.91 -1.52 7.13
CA LEU A 365 -5.85 -0.78 7.98
C LEU A 365 -5.91 -1.36 9.41
N PRO A 366 -6.27 -2.64 9.63
CA PRO A 366 -6.31 -3.18 10.99
C PRO A 366 -4.91 -3.26 11.62
N THR A 367 -3.84 -3.38 10.85
CA THR A 367 -2.46 -3.43 11.35
C THR A 367 -1.99 -2.09 11.89
N PHE A 368 -2.23 -0.99 11.18
CA PHE A 368 -1.84 0.35 11.64
C PHE A 368 -2.68 0.77 12.84
N LEU A 369 -3.96 0.42 12.88
CA LEU A 369 -4.79 0.67 14.05
C LEU A 369 -4.30 -0.13 15.27
N ALA A 370 -3.88 -1.39 15.08
CA ALA A 370 -3.27 -2.19 16.14
C ALA A 370 -1.95 -1.59 16.63
N ALA A 371 -1.10 -1.10 15.72
CA ALA A 371 0.14 -0.39 16.09
C ALA A 371 -0.13 0.92 16.85
N ALA A 372 -1.26 1.57 16.59
CA ALA A 372 -1.75 2.74 17.34
C ALA A 372 -2.44 2.38 18.68
N GLY A 373 -2.54 1.08 19.01
CA GLY A 373 -3.12 0.58 20.26
C GLY A 373 -4.58 0.10 20.16
N ARG A 374 -5.19 0.11 18.94
CA ARG A 374 -6.57 -0.33 18.72
C ARG A 374 -6.60 -1.65 17.95
N THR A 375 -6.53 -2.76 18.69
CA THR A 375 -6.37 -4.13 18.13
C THR A 375 -7.65 -4.72 17.56
N ASP A 376 -8.82 -4.27 18.02
CA ASP A 376 -10.12 -4.92 17.76
C ASP A 376 -10.97 -4.18 16.69
N ILE A 377 -10.36 -3.23 15.96
CA ILE A 377 -11.06 -2.36 15.00
C ILE A 377 -11.93 -3.12 14.01
N LYS A 378 -11.50 -4.31 13.55
CA LYS A 378 -12.28 -5.14 12.61
C LYS A 378 -13.61 -5.58 13.20
N ASP A 379 -13.60 -6.05 14.45
CA ASP A 379 -14.81 -6.52 15.14
C ASP A 379 -15.68 -5.33 15.59
N GLU A 380 -15.08 -4.23 16.00
CA GLU A 380 -15.79 -3.00 16.31
C GLU A 380 -16.54 -2.45 15.11
N LEU A 381 -15.90 -2.30 13.95
CA LEU A 381 -16.53 -1.85 12.71
C LEU A 381 -17.64 -2.79 12.25
N LYS A 382 -17.44 -4.11 12.38
CA LYS A 382 -18.48 -5.10 12.05
C LYS A 382 -19.69 -4.97 12.95
N LYS A 383 -19.49 -4.72 14.24
CA LYS A 383 -20.56 -4.48 15.21
C LYS A 383 -21.29 -3.15 14.94
N GLY A 384 -20.55 -2.12 14.55
CA GLY A 384 -21.04 -0.77 14.32
C GLY A 384 -20.87 0.15 15.52
N GLY A 385 -21.15 1.44 15.33
CA GLY A 385 -21.02 2.47 16.36
C GLY A 385 -19.62 3.09 16.45
N VAL A 386 -18.71 2.77 15.54
CA VAL A 386 -17.36 3.36 15.50
C VAL A 386 -17.44 4.81 15.03
N GLN A 387 -17.04 5.73 15.90
CA GLN A 387 -17.05 7.16 15.61
C GLN A 387 -15.67 7.63 15.11
N ALA A 388 -15.62 8.26 13.94
CA ALA A 388 -14.44 8.96 13.45
C ALA A 388 -14.86 10.07 12.48
N ILE A 389 -14.11 11.19 12.46
CA ILE A 389 -14.32 12.37 11.60
C ILE A 389 -15.79 12.86 11.52
N GLY A 390 -16.51 12.80 12.67
CA GLY A 390 -17.91 13.24 12.75
C GLY A 390 -18.92 12.27 12.12
N ARG A 391 -18.52 11.05 11.78
CA ARG A 391 -19.37 10.00 11.18
C ARG A 391 -19.36 8.75 12.03
N GLU A 392 -20.45 7.96 11.91
CA GLU A 392 -20.55 6.62 12.50
C GLU A 392 -20.36 5.56 11.42
N TYR A 393 -19.50 4.58 11.71
CA TYR A 393 -19.18 3.52 10.76
C TYR A 393 -19.67 2.15 11.21
N LYS A 394 -20.20 1.41 10.23
CA LYS A 394 -20.52 -0.01 10.34
C LYS A 394 -20.19 -0.71 9.02
N VAL A 395 -19.01 -1.33 8.96
CA VAL A 395 -18.54 -2.02 7.75
C VAL A 395 -17.86 -3.34 8.09
N HIS A 396 -17.72 -4.20 7.09
CA HIS A 396 -16.93 -5.41 7.19
C HIS A 396 -15.56 -5.18 6.58
N LEU A 397 -14.50 -5.21 7.40
CA LEU A 397 -13.12 -5.20 6.90
C LEU A 397 -12.75 -6.59 6.38
N ASP A 398 -12.18 -6.64 5.19
CA ASP A 398 -11.62 -7.88 4.62
C ASP A 398 -10.13 -8.05 5.00
N GLY A 399 -9.50 -6.99 5.51
CA GLY A 399 -8.14 -7.00 6.04
C GLY A 399 -8.00 -7.77 7.36
N TYR A 400 -6.77 -8.21 7.63
CA TYR A 400 -6.37 -8.86 8.86
C TYR A 400 -5.26 -8.08 9.55
N ASN A 401 -5.24 -8.10 10.89
CA ASN A 401 -4.12 -7.53 11.65
C ASN A 401 -2.91 -8.47 11.56
N ILE A 402 -1.87 -8.04 10.86
CA ILE A 402 -0.60 -8.77 10.70
C ILE A 402 0.50 -8.27 11.65
N LEU A 403 0.21 -7.35 12.56
CA LEU A 403 1.21 -6.81 13.49
C LEU A 403 1.94 -7.90 14.27
N PRO A 404 1.28 -8.95 14.82
CA PRO A 404 1.97 -10.03 15.50
C PRO A 404 3.01 -10.77 14.63
N MET A 405 2.73 -10.91 13.32
CA MET A 405 3.69 -11.49 12.37
C MET A 405 4.87 -10.53 12.11
N LEU A 406 4.60 -9.23 11.97
CA LEU A 406 5.65 -8.24 11.73
C LEU A 406 6.61 -8.12 12.90
N THR A 407 6.10 -8.20 14.14
CA THR A 407 6.89 -8.09 15.38
C THR A 407 7.54 -9.40 15.82
N GLY A 408 7.22 -10.51 15.15
CA GLY A 408 7.80 -11.82 15.45
C GLY A 408 7.12 -12.58 16.59
N GLU A 409 5.94 -12.14 17.03
CA GLU A 409 5.12 -12.89 17.99
C GLU A 409 4.57 -14.20 17.39
N THR A 410 4.41 -14.22 16.06
CA THR A 410 4.09 -15.40 15.26
C THR A 410 4.88 -15.37 13.95
N ASP A 411 5.11 -16.55 13.36
CA ASP A 411 5.71 -16.70 12.02
C ASP A 411 4.68 -16.81 10.90
N LYS A 412 3.37 -16.73 11.23
CA LYS A 412 2.27 -16.96 10.30
C LYS A 412 1.42 -15.72 10.10
N SER A 413 1.07 -15.46 8.83
CA SER A 413 -0.02 -14.53 8.50
C SER A 413 -1.38 -15.17 8.83
N PRO A 414 -2.33 -14.40 9.33
CA PRO A 414 -3.71 -14.84 9.45
C PRO A 414 -4.40 -15.01 8.09
N ARG A 415 -3.88 -14.38 7.03
CA ARG A 415 -4.42 -14.48 5.67
C ARG A 415 -3.98 -15.75 4.98
N LYS A 416 -4.92 -16.42 4.32
CA LYS A 416 -4.66 -17.61 3.49
C LYS A 416 -5.16 -17.45 2.07
N GLU A 417 -6.10 -16.55 1.85
CA GLU A 417 -6.83 -16.38 0.59
C GLU A 417 -6.55 -15.03 -0.09
N ILE A 418 -6.57 -15.06 -1.43
CA ILE A 418 -6.66 -13.88 -2.30
C ILE A 418 -7.78 -14.14 -3.31
N PHE A 419 -8.76 -13.24 -3.34
CA PHE A 419 -9.83 -13.25 -4.34
C PHE A 419 -9.44 -12.28 -5.45
N TYR A 420 -9.38 -12.78 -6.69
CA TYR A 420 -9.03 -11.97 -7.86
C TYR A 420 -10.32 -11.53 -8.55
N PHE A 421 -10.66 -10.25 -8.37
CA PHE A 421 -11.80 -9.66 -9.05
C PHE A 421 -11.34 -8.91 -10.31
N SER A 422 -12.11 -9.03 -11.41
CA SER A 422 -11.92 -8.15 -12.57
C SER A 422 -12.38 -6.72 -12.24
N ASP A 423 -12.06 -5.79 -13.12
CA ASP A 423 -12.59 -4.42 -13.03
C ASP A 423 -14.11 -4.35 -13.24
N ASP A 424 -14.71 -5.34 -13.89
CA ASP A 424 -16.17 -5.50 -14.00
C ASP A 424 -16.83 -6.18 -12.78
N GLY A 425 -16.04 -6.63 -11.80
CA GLY A 425 -16.51 -7.23 -10.55
C GLY A 425 -16.70 -8.74 -10.60
N ASP A 426 -16.25 -9.41 -11.66
CA ASP A 426 -16.28 -10.87 -11.75
C ASP A 426 -15.21 -11.50 -10.87
N LEU A 427 -15.53 -12.59 -10.16
CA LEU A 427 -14.55 -13.42 -9.50
C LEU A 427 -13.82 -14.28 -10.53
N THR A 428 -12.61 -13.87 -10.89
CA THR A 428 -11.84 -14.50 -11.97
C THR A 428 -10.89 -15.59 -11.50
N ALA A 429 -10.41 -15.51 -10.25
CA ALA A 429 -9.53 -16.50 -9.65
C ALA A 429 -9.61 -16.48 -8.12
N LEU A 430 -9.13 -17.55 -7.50
CA LEU A 430 -8.95 -17.67 -6.05
C LEU A 430 -7.58 -18.30 -5.77
N ARG A 431 -6.77 -17.64 -4.95
CA ARG A 431 -5.64 -18.28 -4.28
C ARG A 431 -6.06 -18.72 -2.88
N TYR A 432 -5.71 -19.92 -2.47
CA TYR A 432 -5.80 -20.41 -1.10
C TYR A 432 -4.51 -21.15 -0.72
N ASP A 433 -3.80 -20.66 0.28
CA ASP A 433 -2.44 -21.11 0.65
C ASP A 433 -1.53 -21.15 -0.61
N ASP A 434 -1.08 -22.35 -1.00
CA ASP A 434 -0.15 -22.55 -2.12
C ASP A 434 -0.87 -22.74 -3.47
N TRP A 435 -2.20 -22.85 -3.48
CA TRP A 435 -2.96 -23.19 -4.66
C TRP A 435 -3.71 -22.00 -5.23
N LYS A 436 -3.71 -21.88 -6.55
CA LYS A 436 -4.52 -20.90 -7.28
C LYS A 436 -5.41 -21.62 -8.29
N LEU A 437 -6.69 -21.28 -8.24
CA LEU A 437 -7.72 -21.71 -9.19
C LEU A 437 -8.11 -20.51 -10.05
N ILE A 438 -8.12 -20.67 -11.36
CA ILE A 438 -8.52 -19.64 -12.32
C ILE A 438 -9.83 -20.07 -12.96
N PHE A 439 -10.88 -19.26 -12.81
CA PHE A 439 -12.24 -19.53 -13.31
C PHE A 439 -12.52 -18.85 -14.63
N MET A 440 -11.88 -17.69 -14.85
CA MET A 440 -11.96 -16.91 -16.08
C MET A 440 -10.54 -16.54 -16.51
N GLU A 441 -10.24 -16.63 -17.79
CA GLU A 441 -8.92 -16.31 -18.34
C GLU A 441 -8.92 -14.96 -19.03
N GLN A 442 -7.99 -14.06 -18.65
CA GLN A 442 -7.60 -12.94 -19.49
C GLN A 442 -6.62 -13.44 -20.54
N LYS A 443 -7.10 -13.51 -21.80
CA LYS A 443 -6.31 -14.02 -22.91
C LYS A 443 -5.22 -13.05 -23.37
N GLU A 444 -5.50 -11.76 -23.26
CA GLU A 444 -4.56 -10.69 -23.53
C GLU A 444 -3.84 -10.31 -22.24
N TYR A 445 -2.77 -11.00 -21.95
CA TYR A 445 -2.00 -10.88 -20.70
C TYR A 445 -0.89 -9.83 -20.75
N LYS A 446 -0.81 -9.09 -21.85
CA LYS A 446 0.19 -8.03 -22.08
C LYS A 446 -0.39 -6.97 -23.01
N THR A 447 0.11 -5.77 -22.90
CA THR A 447 -0.32 -4.59 -23.65
C THR A 447 -1.67 -4.00 -23.21
N LEU A 448 -2.02 -2.83 -23.73
CA LEU A 448 -3.30 -2.17 -23.47
C LEU A 448 -4.53 -2.99 -23.91
N ARG A 449 -4.35 -4.07 -24.67
CA ARG A 449 -5.45 -4.97 -25.06
C ARG A 449 -6.10 -5.67 -23.87
N ALA A 450 -5.41 -5.82 -22.74
CA ALA A 450 -6.01 -6.30 -21.48
C ALA A 450 -7.19 -5.45 -20.99
N TRP A 451 -7.30 -4.19 -21.48
CA TRP A 451 -8.41 -3.29 -21.18
C TRP A 451 -9.56 -3.36 -22.18
N ILE A 452 -9.36 -4.04 -23.31
CA ILE A 452 -10.31 -4.11 -24.43
C ILE A 452 -10.95 -5.50 -24.51
N GLU A 453 -10.15 -6.55 -24.27
CA GLU A 453 -10.59 -7.94 -24.41
C GLU A 453 -11.26 -8.41 -23.11
N PRO A 454 -12.44 -9.04 -23.19
CA PRO A 454 -13.15 -9.52 -22.02
C PRO A 454 -12.48 -10.76 -21.43
N PHE A 455 -12.69 -10.96 -20.12
CA PHE A 455 -12.37 -12.24 -19.47
C PHE A 455 -13.24 -13.36 -20.06
N THR A 456 -12.62 -14.50 -20.35
CA THR A 456 -13.28 -15.67 -20.92
C THR A 456 -13.56 -16.71 -19.82
N PRO A 457 -14.82 -17.05 -19.50
CA PRO A 457 -15.14 -18.12 -18.57
C PRO A 457 -14.56 -19.46 -19.01
N LEU A 458 -13.95 -20.19 -18.09
CA LEU A 458 -13.40 -21.52 -18.33
C LEU A 458 -14.43 -22.59 -17.97
N ARG A 459 -14.49 -23.66 -18.75
CA ARG A 459 -15.36 -24.82 -18.45
C ARG A 459 -14.81 -25.68 -17.31
N VAL A 460 -13.49 -25.69 -17.16
CA VAL A 460 -12.75 -26.33 -16.06
C VAL A 460 -11.73 -25.33 -15.59
N PRO A 461 -11.66 -25.04 -14.28
CA PRO A 461 -10.66 -24.11 -13.76
C PRO A 461 -9.23 -24.55 -14.03
N LEU A 462 -8.34 -23.60 -14.34
CA LEU A 462 -6.90 -23.90 -14.29
C LEU A 462 -6.46 -23.98 -12.82
N ILE A 463 -5.52 -24.88 -12.54
CA ILE A 463 -5.02 -25.17 -11.19
C ILE A 463 -3.50 -24.98 -11.17
N PHE A 464 -3.01 -24.09 -10.30
CA PHE A 464 -1.58 -23.87 -10.11
C PHE A 464 -1.18 -24.10 -8.66
N ASN A 465 -0.01 -24.71 -8.44
CA ASN A 465 0.67 -24.66 -7.16
C ASN A 465 1.76 -23.57 -7.23
N LEU A 466 1.51 -22.42 -6.60
CA LEU A 466 2.39 -21.25 -6.70
C LEU A 466 3.73 -21.38 -5.97
N ARG A 467 3.96 -22.48 -5.23
CA ARG A 467 5.29 -22.82 -4.68
C ARG A 467 6.13 -23.63 -5.66
N ARG A 468 5.49 -24.37 -6.57
CA ARG A 468 6.17 -25.19 -7.60
C ARG A 468 6.22 -24.51 -8.96
N ASP A 469 5.22 -23.67 -9.25
CA ASP A 469 5.12 -22.85 -10.45
C ASP A 469 4.72 -21.41 -10.08
N PRO A 470 5.62 -20.65 -9.44
CA PRO A 470 5.32 -19.28 -8.99
C PRO A 470 5.08 -18.30 -10.14
N TYR A 471 5.43 -18.68 -11.37
CA TYR A 471 5.32 -17.86 -12.57
C TYR A 471 4.17 -18.29 -13.48
N GLU A 472 3.33 -19.25 -13.07
CA GLU A 472 2.15 -19.73 -13.81
C GLU A 472 2.48 -20.15 -15.25
N ARG A 473 3.64 -20.82 -15.44
CA ARG A 473 4.14 -21.21 -16.77
C ARG A 473 3.70 -22.59 -17.22
N SER A 474 3.33 -23.46 -16.28
CA SER A 474 3.13 -24.89 -16.55
C SER A 474 2.10 -25.15 -17.65
N TYR A 475 1.01 -24.41 -17.71
CA TYR A 475 -0.03 -24.67 -18.73
C TYR A 475 0.38 -24.26 -20.16
N ARG A 476 1.46 -23.49 -20.33
CA ARG A 476 2.00 -23.09 -21.63
C ARG A 476 3.27 -23.80 -22.02
N THR A 477 4.07 -24.24 -21.06
CA THR A 477 5.41 -24.78 -21.31
C THR A 477 5.54 -26.24 -20.92
N SER A 478 4.62 -26.81 -20.12
CA SER A 478 4.62 -28.23 -19.73
C SER A 478 3.64 -29.02 -20.59
N ASN A 479 4.11 -30.06 -21.28
CA ASN A 479 3.27 -30.95 -22.06
C ASN A 479 2.43 -31.93 -21.21
N THR A 480 2.68 -32.00 -19.90
CA THR A 480 1.94 -32.88 -18.96
C THR A 480 0.98 -32.12 -18.05
N TYR A 481 0.89 -30.80 -18.20
CA TYR A 481 0.06 -29.99 -17.31
C TYR A 481 -1.43 -30.37 -17.37
N TYR A 482 -1.97 -30.51 -18.57
CA TYR A 482 -3.40 -30.81 -18.74
C TYR A 482 -3.77 -32.20 -18.27
N ASP A 483 -2.94 -33.21 -18.48
CA ASP A 483 -3.14 -34.57 -17.95
C ASP A 483 -3.17 -34.51 -16.42
N TRP A 484 -2.17 -33.84 -15.82
CA TRP A 484 -2.10 -33.67 -14.38
C TRP A 484 -3.33 -32.94 -13.80
N MET A 485 -3.82 -31.89 -14.48
CA MET A 485 -4.97 -31.11 -14.07
C MET A 485 -6.27 -31.90 -14.15
N ILE A 486 -6.49 -32.64 -15.25
CA ILE A 486 -7.71 -33.45 -15.45
C ILE A 486 -7.77 -34.57 -14.43
N ASP A 487 -6.66 -35.20 -14.10
CA ASP A 487 -6.59 -36.22 -13.05
C ASP A 487 -6.97 -35.69 -11.66
N ARG A 488 -7.06 -34.36 -11.51
CA ARG A 488 -7.39 -33.67 -10.25
C ARG A 488 -8.63 -32.80 -10.35
N ALA A 489 -9.52 -33.13 -11.28
CA ALA A 489 -10.78 -32.40 -11.47
C ALA A 489 -11.72 -32.45 -10.25
N TYR A 490 -11.36 -33.17 -9.21
CA TYR A 490 -12.04 -33.20 -7.92
C TYR A 490 -11.68 -32.00 -7.00
N PHE A 491 -10.65 -31.22 -7.31
CA PHE A 491 -10.36 -29.97 -6.64
C PHE A 491 -11.40 -28.92 -6.98
#